data_83c73aee08aa9e084bc06f1bf003d099
#
_entry.id   83c73aee08aa9e084bc06f1bf003d099
#
_cell.length_a   1.000
_cell.length_b   1.000
_cell.length_c   1.000
_cell.angle_alpha   90.00
_cell.angle_beta   90.00
_cell.angle_gamma   90.00
#
_symmetry.space_group_name_H-M   'P 1'
#
loop_
_entity.id
_entity.type
_entity.pdbx_description
1 polymer ?
#
loop_
_entity_poly.entity_id
_entity_poly.type
_entity_poly.pdbx_seq_one_letter_code
_entity_poly.pdbx_strand_id
1 'polypeptide(L)'
;MLNKLLDSIKYRNDCEFIIINDGDDLEVEGYNFYVRNNMENLGVAKSKNLALKHLLNKDCDHIFLIEDDMLIKNDQIFEAYIKASKATGIQHMMFGYHGPANKNGISKGEPHPRLVVKYSDNVSIALNQHCVGAFCYYTRKSLEDVGLIDENFKNAFDHVSHSYELALKGYSTPYWWWADLANSCDYIEEQACSEESSTIKTKEKMEEWRTNMYKSYDYFKSKFGVTPFGYDGVPDQTEDNVLKFLKTIKP
;
A
#
# COMPACT_ATOMS: atom_id res chain seq x y z
N MET A 1 -11.26 0.20 -15.31
CA MET A 1 -10.91 0.61 -13.93
C MET A 1 -10.06 1.86 -13.95
N LEU A 2 -8.94 1.89 -14.62
CA LEU A 2 -8.00 3.04 -14.64
C LEU A 2 -8.68 4.39 -14.94
N ASN A 3 -9.47 4.52 -16.00
CA ASN A 3 -10.11 5.82 -16.36
C ASN A 3 -10.97 6.41 -15.23
N LYS A 4 -11.65 5.56 -14.45
CA LYS A 4 -12.42 6.03 -13.28
C LYS A 4 -11.51 6.58 -12.18
N LEU A 5 -10.38 5.91 -11.93
CA LEU A 5 -9.38 6.41 -10.99
C LEU A 5 -8.81 7.75 -11.48
N LEU A 6 -8.40 7.85 -12.76
CA LEU A 6 -7.85 9.07 -13.33
C LEU A 6 -8.85 10.23 -13.29
N ASP A 7 -10.12 9.97 -13.62
CA ASP A 7 -11.20 10.96 -13.50
C ASP A 7 -11.37 11.49 -12.09
N SER A 8 -11.16 10.66 -11.07
CA SER A 8 -11.33 11.03 -9.67
C SER A 8 -10.21 11.94 -9.12
N ILE A 9 -9.06 12.02 -9.80
CA ILE A 9 -7.88 12.80 -9.40
C ILE A 9 -7.43 13.86 -10.42
N LYS A 10 -8.09 13.97 -11.58
CA LYS A 10 -7.66 14.78 -12.72
C LYS A 10 -7.54 16.29 -12.47
N TYR A 11 -8.20 16.79 -11.44
CA TYR A 11 -8.19 18.23 -11.12
C TYR A 11 -7.10 18.64 -10.12
N ARG A 12 -6.25 17.72 -9.71
CA ARG A 12 -5.11 18.01 -8.82
C ARG A 12 -3.97 18.62 -9.63
N ASN A 13 -3.67 19.90 -9.39
CA ASN A 13 -2.57 20.62 -10.03
C ASN A 13 -1.35 20.80 -9.11
N ASP A 14 -1.46 20.35 -7.87
CA ASP A 14 -0.45 20.47 -6.82
C ASP A 14 0.35 19.17 -6.62
N CYS A 15 0.14 18.18 -7.49
CA CYS A 15 0.76 16.87 -7.43
C CYS A 15 1.51 16.54 -8.73
N GLU A 16 2.60 15.83 -8.61
CA GLU A 16 3.25 15.12 -9.72
C GLU A 16 2.58 13.75 -9.89
N PHE A 17 2.20 13.40 -11.12
CA PHE A 17 1.58 12.12 -11.43
C PHE A 17 2.42 11.33 -12.41
N ILE A 18 2.58 10.04 -12.14
CA ILE A 18 3.16 9.08 -13.06
C ILE A 18 2.31 7.81 -13.11
N ILE A 19 2.05 7.33 -14.31
CA ILE A 19 1.44 6.02 -14.57
C ILE A 19 2.54 5.10 -15.06
N ILE A 20 2.76 3.99 -14.37
CA ILE A 20 3.59 2.89 -14.85
C ILE A 20 2.65 1.82 -15.37
N ASN A 21 2.64 1.65 -16.68
CA ASN A 21 1.87 0.63 -17.35
C ASN A 21 2.74 -0.60 -17.61
N ASP A 22 2.36 -1.73 -17.02
CA ASP A 22 3.11 -2.98 -17.06
C ASP A 22 2.36 -4.06 -17.89
N GLY A 23 1.62 -3.62 -18.88
CA GLY A 23 0.81 -4.44 -19.77
C GLY A 23 0.89 -4.00 -21.23
N ASP A 24 -0.23 -4.12 -21.94
CA ASP A 24 -0.36 -3.61 -23.30
C ASP A 24 -0.22 -2.09 -23.33
N ASP A 25 0.22 -1.55 -24.46
CA ASP A 25 0.43 -0.10 -24.61
C ASP A 25 -0.81 0.69 -24.19
N LEU A 26 -0.58 1.66 -23.34
CA LEU A 26 -1.59 2.54 -22.78
C LEU A 26 -1.41 3.94 -23.32
N GLU A 27 -2.43 4.46 -23.98
CA GLU A 27 -2.57 5.86 -24.29
C GLU A 27 -3.60 6.50 -23.34
N VAL A 28 -3.21 7.59 -22.70
CA VAL A 28 -4.05 8.34 -21.77
C VAL A 28 -4.27 9.72 -22.34
N GLU A 29 -5.45 9.93 -22.92
CA GLU A 29 -5.85 11.21 -23.49
C GLU A 29 -6.58 12.10 -22.48
N GLY A 30 -6.39 13.39 -22.58
CA GLY A 30 -7.12 14.37 -21.77
C GLY A 30 -6.59 14.59 -20.34
N TYR A 31 -5.45 13.99 -19.99
CA TYR A 31 -4.80 14.16 -18.70
C TYR A 31 -3.36 14.61 -18.85
N ASN A 32 -2.88 15.44 -17.94
CA ASN A 32 -1.48 15.88 -17.91
C ASN A 32 -0.64 14.95 -16.99
N PHE A 33 -0.69 13.64 -17.28
CA PHE A 33 0.06 12.64 -16.55
C PHE A 33 1.22 12.11 -17.39
N TYR A 34 2.35 11.88 -16.76
CA TYR A 34 3.44 11.16 -17.40
C TYR A 34 3.14 9.66 -17.41
N VAL A 35 3.08 9.07 -18.60
CA VAL A 35 2.86 7.63 -18.78
C VAL A 35 4.15 6.97 -19.23
N ARG A 36 4.53 5.91 -18.53
CA ARG A 36 5.61 5.01 -18.91
C ARG A 36 5.04 3.64 -19.24
N ASN A 37 5.04 3.28 -20.52
CA ASN A 37 4.77 1.92 -20.97
C ASN A 37 6.04 1.07 -20.88
N ASN A 38 5.99 -0.05 -20.17
CA ASN A 38 7.07 -1.02 -20.15
C ASN A 38 6.97 -1.91 -21.42
N MET A 39 8.13 -2.26 -22.00
CA MET A 39 8.17 -3.10 -23.21
C MET A 39 7.76 -4.56 -22.94
N GLU A 40 7.77 -4.96 -21.68
CA GLU A 40 7.39 -6.27 -21.17
C GLU A 40 6.83 -6.14 -19.75
N ASN A 41 6.10 -7.14 -19.27
CA ASN A 41 5.63 -7.17 -17.90
C ASN A 41 6.81 -7.38 -16.94
N LEU A 42 7.18 -6.33 -16.20
CA LEU A 42 8.31 -6.33 -15.25
C LEU A 42 7.92 -6.88 -13.87
N GLY A 43 6.62 -6.98 -13.60
CA GLY A 43 6.06 -7.35 -12.31
C GLY A 43 5.90 -6.19 -11.33
N VAL A 44 5.05 -6.39 -10.32
CA VAL A 44 4.54 -5.35 -9.43
C VAL A 44 5.65 -4.57 -8.72
N ALA A 45 6.63 -5.26 -8.12
CA ALA A 45 7.70 -4.60 -7.37
C ALA A 45 8.54 -3.66 -8.24
N LYS A 46 8.94 -4.12 -9.44
CA LYS A 46 9.74 -3.29 -10.36
C LYS A 46 8.95 -2.09 -10.86
N SER A 47 7.69 -2.28 -11.24
CA SER A 47 6.83 -1.20 -11.72
C SER A 47 6.57 -0.17 -10.64
N LYS A 48 6.29 -0.57 -9.40
CA LYS A 48 6.21 0.34 -8.24
C LYS A 48 7.52 1.10 -8.02
N ASN A 49 8.68 0.43 -8.15
CA ASN A 49 9.98 1.08 -8.01
C ASN A 49 10.27 2.12 -9.09
N LEU A 50 9.80 1.91 -10.32
CA LEU A 50 9.91 2.94 -11.36
C LEU A 50 9.14 4.20 -10.99
N ALA A 51 7.92 4.05 -10.46
CA ALA A 51 7.13 5.18 -9.95
C ALA A 51 7.83 5.88 -8.78
N LEU A 52 8.28 5.13 -7.76
CA LEU A 52 8.97 5.68 -6.59
C LEU A 52 10.24 6.45 -6.99
N LYS A 53 11.08 5.89 -7.87
CA LYS A 53 12.28 6.57 -8.38
C LYS A 53 11.95 7.87 -9.08
N HIS A 54 10.90 7.88 -9.90
CA HIS A 54 10.47 9.09 -10.59
C HIS A 54 10.05 10.18 -9.60
N LEU A 55 9.18 9.85 -8.66
CA LEU A 55 8.66 10.82 -7.67
C LEU A 55 9.75 11.33 -6.71
N LEU A 56 10.68 10.46 -6.31
CA LEU A 56 11.85 10.88 -5.52
C LEU A 56 12.73 11.85 -6.30
N ASN A 57 12.93 11.66 -7.61
CA ASN A 57 13.67 12.58 -8.48
C ASN A 57 12.93 13.91 -8.73
N LYS A 58 11.65 13.98 -8.46
CA LYS A 58 10.81 15.19 -8.54
C LYS A 58 10.66 15.92 -7.19
N ASP A 59 11.47 15.57 -6.21
CA ASP A 59 11.47 16.16 -4.87
C ASP A 59 10.11 16.09 -4.15
N CYS A 60 9.30 15.05 -4.43
CA CYS A 60 8.05 14.84 -3.73
C CYS A 60 8.29 14.41 -2.28
N ASP A 61 7.76 15.14 -1.31
CA ASP A 61 7.89 14.84 0.13
C ASP A 61 6.94 13.75 0.60
N HIS A 62 5.78 13.68 -0.03
CA HIS A 62 4.71 12.74 0.26
C HIS A 62 4.37 11.94 -0.99
N ILE A 63 4.41 10.63 -0.91
CA ILE A 63 4.29 9.74 -2.06
C ILE A 63 3.14 8.76 -1.81
N PHE A 64 2.30 8.60 -2.83
CA PHE A 64 1.20 7.65 -2.84
C PHE A 64 1.38 6.67 -4.00
N LEU A 65 1.32 5.38 -3.70
CA LEU A 65 1.19 4.32 -4.70
C LEU A 65 -0.26 3.87 -4.74
N ILE A 66 -0.87 3.86 -5.93
CA ILE A 66 -2.29 3.54 -6.11
C ILE A 66 -2.39 2.53 -7.25
N GLU A 67 -3.04 1.39 -7.00
CA GLU A 67 -3.36 0.40 -8.03
C GLU A 67 -4.64 0.83 -8.79
N ASP A 68 -4.78 0.38 -10.03
CA ASP A 68 -5.82 0.86 -10.96
C ASP A 68 -7.24 0.37 -10.61
N ASP A 69 -7.36 -0.56 -9.67
CA ASP A 69 -8.62 -1.07 -9.12
C ASP A 69 -9.13 -0.27 -7.90
N MET A 70 -8.46 0.83 -7.58
CA MET A 70 -8.91 1.77 -6.55
C MET A 70 -9.73 2.91 -7.16
N LEU A 71 -10.61 3.50 -6.36
CA LEU A 71 -11.37 4.71 -6.70
C LEU A 71 -11.26 5.71 -5.56
N ILE A 72 -10.89 6.94 -5.89
CA ILE A 72 -10.85 8.05 -4.94
C ILE A 72 -12.22 8.75 -4.98
N LYS A 73 -13.00 8.59 -3.93
CA LYS A 73 -14.32 9.25 -3.79
C LYS A 73 -14.19 10.72 -3.42
N ASN A 74 -13.11 11.06 -2.70
CA ASN A 74 -12.82 12.41 -2.26
C ASN A 74 -11.30 12.60 -2.20
N ASP A 75 -10.78 13.55 -2.96
CA ASP A 75 -9.34 13.81 -3.11
C ASP A 75 -8.69 14.43 -1.85
N GLN A 76 -9.47 14.85 -0.86
CA GLN A 76 -8.96 15.23 0.46
C GLN A 76 -8.26 14.09 1.20
N ILE A 77 -8.33 12.87 0.68
CA ILE A 77 -7.63 11.71 1.24
C ILE A 77 -6.12 11.94 1.32
N PHE A 78 -5.52 12.58 0.33
CA PHE A 78 -4.09 12.85 0.31
C PHE A 78 -3.68 13.73 1.49
N GLU A 79 -4.40 14.84 1.71
CA GLU A 79 -4.19 15.72 2.86
C GLU A 79 -4.47 15.01 4.18
N ALA A 80 -5.47 14.13 4.22
CA ALA A 80 -5.81 13.39 5.43
C ALA A 80 -4.67 12.46 5.87
N TYR A 81 -4.05 11.71 4.92
CA TYR A 81 -2.87 10.89 5.24
C TYR A 81 -1.66 11.73 5.66
N ILE A 82 -1.39 12.83 4.95
CA ILE A 82 -0.31 13.76 5.29
C ILE A 82 -0.51 14.34 6.69
N LYS A 83 -1.72 14.79 7.00
CA LYS A 83 -2.08 15.32 8.32
C LYS A 83 -1.94 14.26 9.42
N ALA A 84 -2.41 13.05 9.15
CA ALA A 84 -2.28 11.94 10.09
C ALA A 84 -0.81 11.60 10.33
N SER A 85 0.01 11.52 9.29
CA SER A 85 1.46 11.30 9.41
C SER A 85 2.13 12.36 10.27
N LYS A 86 1.85 13.64 10.01
CA LYS A 86 2.38 14.77 10.81
C LYS A 86 1.91 14.75 12.25
N ALA A 87 0.69 14.30 12.52
CA ALA A 87 0.14 14.27 13.88
C ALA A 87 0.61 13.07 14.70
N THR A 88 0.94 11.96 14.06
CA THR A 88 1.25 10.68 14.72
C THR A 88 2.73 10.30 14.64
N GLY A 89 3.47 10.84 13.67
CA GLY A 89 4.82 10.41 13.33
C GLY A 89 4.87 9.13 12.50
N ILE A 90 3.74 8.51 12.18
CA ILE A 90 3.67 7.34 11.29
C ILE A 90 3.93 7.81 9.86
N GLN A 91 4.98 7.32 9.24
CA GLN A 91 5.46 7.78 7.93
C GLN A 91 5.08 6.84 6.78
N HIS A 92 4.53 5.67 7.10
CA HIS A 92 3.96 4.73 6.15
C HIS A 92 2.63 4.21 6.67
N MET A 93 1.61 4.34 5.85
CA MET A 93 0.24 3.87 6.09
C MET A 93 -0.32 3.27 4.80
N MET A 94 -1.39 2.49 4.91
CA MET A 94 -2.03 1.88 3.75
C MET A 94 -3.54 1.85 3.92
N PHE A 95 -4.28 1.89 2.82
CA PHE A 95 -5.71 1.59 2.84
C PHE A 95 -5.93 0.10 3.15
N GLY A 96 -6.56 -0.18 4.28
CA GLY A 96 -6.62 -1.53 4.85
C GLY A 96 -7.69 -2.45 4.27
N TYR A 97 -8.63 -1.95 3.46
CA TYR A 97 -9.90 -2.63 3.18
C TYR A 97 -10.10 -3.05 1.72
N HIS A 98 -9.02 -3.41 1.05
CA HIS A 98 -9.05 -3.96 -0.30
C HIS A 98 -9.30 -5.49 -0.27
N GLY A 99 -10.16 -6.00 -1.13
CA GLY A 99 -10.59 -7.39 -1.12
C GLY A 99 -11.30 -7.77 0.19
N PRO A 100 -11.17 -9.00 0.67
CA PRO A 100 -11.73 -9.46 1.94
C PRO A 100 -10.88 -9.05 3.16
N ALA A 101 -9.69 -8.47 2.93
CA ALA A 101 -8.76 -8.14 3.99
C ALA A 101 -9.36 -7.12 4.98
N ASN A 102 -9.18 -7.38 6.29
CA ASN A 102 -9.60 -6.48 7.38
C ASN A 102 -11.11 -6.14 7.39
N LYS A 103 -11.92 -6.94 6.74
CA LYS A 103 -13.38 -6.81 6.69
C LYS A 103 -14.06 -7.95 7.45
N ASN A 104 -15.30 -7.73 7.81
CA ASN A 104 -16.10 -8.66 8.61
C ASN A 104 -16.55 -9.85 7.74
N GLY A 105 -15.69 -10.83 7.56
CA GLY A 105 -15.97 -12.17 7.04
C GLY A 105 -16.15 -12.33 5.53
N ILE A 106 -16.38 -11.28 4.76
CA ILE A 106 -16.59 -11.34 3.30
C ILE A 106 -16.01 -10.11 2.59
N SER A 107 -15.76 -10.21 1.28
CA SER A 107 -15.19 -9.13 0.47
C SER A 107 -16.00 -7.83 0.47
N LYS A 108 -17.30 -7.90 0.71
CA LYS A 108 -18.20 -6.74 0.84
C LYS A 108 -18.57 -6.43 2.29
N GLY A 109 -17.85 -7.03 3.24
CA GLY A 109 -18.08 -6.78 4.67
C GLY A 109 -17.63 -5.39 5.10
N GLU A 110 -18.16 -4.97 6.25
CA GLU A 110 -17.75 -3.70 6.88
C GLU A 110 -16.32 -3.76 7.39
N PRO A 111 -15.60 -2.61 7.43
CA PRO A 111 -14.30 -2.48 8.05
C PRO A 111 -14.24 -3.10 9.44
N HIS A 112 -13.22 -3.90 9.70
CA HIS A 112 -13.03 -4.57 10.98
C HIS A 112 -11.58 -4.46 11.45
N PRO A 113 -11.13 -3.26 11.85
CA PRO A 113 -9.79 -3.06 12.39
C PRO A 113 -9.64 -3.76 13.75
N ARG A 114 -8.43 -4.15 14.10
CA ARG A 114 -8.11 -4.71 15.42
C ARG A 114 -8.25 -3.68 16.54
N LEU A 115 -7.88 -2.44 16.25
CA LEU A 115 -7.90 -1.33 17.20
C LEU A 115 -8.06 -0.01 16.45
N VAL A 116 -8.76 0.94 17.07
CA VAL A 116 -8.79 2.35 16.63
C VAL A 116 -8.20 3.23 17.71
N VAL A 117 -7.18 4.01 17.36
CA VAL A 117 -6.47 4.91 18.27
C VAL A 117 -6.78 6.36 17.88
N LYS A 118 -7.38 7.11 18.80
CA LYS A 118 -7.67 8.55 18.62
C LYS A 118 -6.45 9.37 19.06
N TYR A 119 -5.90 10.17 18.14
CA TYR A 119 -4.80 11.11 18.42
C TYR A 119 -5.31 12.54 18.68
N SER A 120 -6.37 12.95 17.97
CA SER A 120 -7.04 14.23 18.13
C SER A 120 -8.48 14.13 17.65
N ASP A 121 -9.26 15.22 17.72
CA ASP A 121 -10.64 15.21 17.22
C ASP A 121 -10.76 14.94 15.73
N ASN A 122 -9.69 15.21 14.98
CA ASN A 122 -9.67 15.07 13.52
C ASN A 122 -8.66 14.00 13.01
N VAL A 123 -8.02 13.25 13.90
CA VAL A 123 -7.06 12.20 13.53
C VAL A 123 -7.28 10.97 14.38
N SER A 124 -7.72 9.90 13.73
CA SER A 124 -7.83 8.56 14.31
C SER A 124 -7.22 7.56 13.36
N ILE A 125 -6.45 6.63 13.89
CA ILE A 125 -5.75 5.58 13.14
C ILE A 125 -6.39 4.23 13.46
N ALA A 126 -6.77 3.52 12.41
CA ALA A 126 -7.15 2.11 12.48
C ALA A 126 -5.90 1.24 12.36
N LEU A 127 -5.77 0.25 13.21
CA LEU A 127 -4.70 -0.75 13.17
C LEU A 127 -5.27 -2.07 12.68
N ASN A 128 -4.74 -2.54 11.57
CA ASN A 128 -5.28 -3.66 10.81
C ASN A 128 -4.36 -4.88 10.85
N GLN A 129 -4.93 -6.07 10.78
CA GLN A 129 -4.17 -7.31 10.82
C GLN A 129 -3.40 -7.56 9.51
N HIS A 130 -4.04 -7.34 8.37
CA HIS A 130 -3.49 -7.69 7.07
C HIS A 130 -2.87 -6.46 6.38
N CYS A 131 -1.67 -6.64 5.85
CA CYS A 131 -1.02 -5.67 4.99
C CYS A 131 -1.65 -5.68 3.61
N VAL A 132 -1.96 -4.51 3.08
CA VAL A 132 -2.61 -4.32 1.77
C VAL A 132 -1.79 -3.36 0.93
N GLY A 133 -1.59 -3.67 -0.35
CA GLY A 133 -0.69 -2.92 -1.23
C GLY A 133 -1.36 -2.03 -2.27
N ALA A 134 -2.71 -2.02 -2.33
CA ALA A 134 -3.44 -1.35 -3.40
C ALA A 134 -3.43 0.19 -3.30
N PHE A 135 -3.32 0.73 -2.08
CA PHE A 135 -3.12 2.16 -1.82
C PHE A 135 -2.17 2.31 -0.63
N CYS A 136 -1.00 2.88 -0.87
CA CYS A 136 0.03 3.07 0.14
C CYS A 136 0.53 4.51 0.15
N TYR A 137 0.71 5.05 1.36
CA TYR A 137 1.31 6.34 1.61
C TYR A 137 2.72 6.18 2.20
N TYR A 138 3.64 7.03 1.76
CA TYR A 138 5.02 7.10 2.24
C TYR A 138 5.45 8.57 2.40
N THR A 139 6.32 8.83 3.36
CA THR A 139 7.14 10.05 3.33
C THR A 139 8.41 9.79 2.52
N ARG A 140 8.96 10.83 1.89
CA ARG A 140 10.29 10.79 1.26
C ARG A 140 11.34 10.20 2.20
N LYS A 141 11.38 10.73 3.43
CA LYS A 141 12.34 10.29 4.45
C LYS A 141 12.30 8.79 4.67
N SER A 142 11.13 8.19 4.80
CA SER A 142 11.00 6.75 5.02
C SER A 142 11.54 5.93 3.85
N LEU A 143 11.32 6.38 2.62
CA LEU A 143 11.83 5.73 1.41
C LEU A 143 13.34 5.90 1.24
N GLU A 144 13.89 7.07 1.57
CA GLU A 144 15.34 7.32 1.50
C GLU A 144 16.12 6.48 2.53
N ASP A 145 15.56 6.30 3.72
CA ASP A 145 16.22 5.57 4.81
C ASP A 145 16.07 4.03 4.70
N VAL A 146 14.96 3.55 4.14
CA VAL A 146 14.66 2.11 4.00
C VAL A 146 15.05 1.58 2.62
N GLY A 147 14.91 2.43 1.62
CA GLY A 147 15.11 2.05 0.22
C GLY A 147 13.81 1.66 -0.48
N LEU A 148 13.96 1.14 -1.68
CA LEU A 148 12.87 0.76 -2.55
C LEU A 148 12.39 -0.66 -2.26
N ILE A 149 11.28 -1.05 -2.87
CA ILE A 149 10.70 -2.39 -2.76
C ILE A 149 11.69 -3.45 -3.29
N ASP A 150 11.85 -4.54 -2.56
CA ASP A 150 12.73 -5.64 -2.98
C ASP A 150 12.17 -6.38 -4.21
N GLU A 151 12.86 -6.26 -5.33
CA GLU A 151 12.44 -6.80 -6.63
C GLU A 151 12.53 -8.34 -6.74
N ASN A 152 13.05 -9.01 -5.71
CA ASN A 152 13.00 -10.48 -5.63
C ASN A 152 11.59 -11.00 -5.33
N PHE A 153 10.71 -10.14 -4.84
CA PHE A 153 9.29 -10.44 -4.65
C PHE A 153 8.54 -10.25 -5.97
N LYS A 154 8.30 -11.34 -6.69
CA LYS A 154 7.53 -11.31 -7.95
C LYS A 154 6.05 -11.53 -7.67
N ASN A 155 5.23 -10.52 -7.86
CA ASN A 155 3.76 -10.59 -7.84
C ASN A 155 3.13 -11.11 -6.54
N ALA A 156 3.89 -11.17 -5.44
CA ALA A 156 3.38 -11.55 -4.11
C ALA A 156 4.33 -11.06 -3.02
N PHE A 157 3.75 -10.54 -1.94
CA PHE A 157 4.42 -10.07 -0.71
C PHE A 157 5.43 -8.93 -0.90
N ASP A 158 5.49 -8.28 -2.04
CA ASP A 158 6.30 -7.09 -2.31
C ASP A 158 5.97 -5.96 -1.32
N HIS A 159 4.69 -5.61 -1.20
CA HIS A 159 4.20 -4.60 -0.26
C HIS A 159 4.34 -5.05 1.20
N VAL A 160 4.10 -6.33 1.53
CA VAL A 160 4.28 -6.86 2.90
C VAL A 160 5.73 -6.75 3.34
N SER A 161 6.66 -7.15 2.47
CA SER A 161 8.10 -7.06 2.71
C SER A 161 8.54 -5.62 2.97
N HIS A 162 8.16 -4.70 2.09
CA HIS A 162 8.55 -3.30 2.20
C HIS A 162 7.93 -2.62 3.44
N SER A 163 6.64 -2.87 3.70
CA SER A 163 5.98 -2.35 4.90
C SER A 163 6.62 -2.91 6.18
N TYR A 164 7.08 -4.17 6.16
CA TYR A 164 7.79 -4.75 7.30
C TYR A 164 9.16 -4.12 7.51
N GLU A 165 9.93 -3.85 6.46
CA GLU A 165 11.20 -3.11 6.55
C GLU A 165 11.00 -1.71 7.13
N LEU A 166 9.94 -1.01 6.70
CA LEU A 166 9.56 0.29 7.25
C LEU A 166 9.17 0.19 8.74
N ALA A 167 8.46 -0.86 9.13
CA ALA A 167 8.12 -1.11 10.54
C ALA A 167 9.37 -1.41 11.40
N LEU A 168 10.30 -2.21 10.90
CA LEU A 168 11.58 -2.50 11.58
C LEU A 168 12.44 -1.26 11.79
N LYS A 169 12.33 -0.26 10.92
CA LYS A 169 13.03 1.03 11.01
C LYS A 169 12.25 2.09 11.80
N GLY A 170 11.05 1.77 12.29
CA GLY A 170 10.23 2.68 13.08
C GLY A 170 9.42 3.71 12.26
N TYR A 171 9.30 3.52 10.94
CA TYR A 171 8.52 4.40 10.06
C TYR A 171 7.06 3.99 9.93
N SER A 172 6.70 2.79 10.37
CA SER A 172 5.34 2.29 10.40
C SER A 172 5.02 1.67 11.76
N THR A 173 3.78 1.26 11.93
CA THR A 173 3.31 0.55 13.12
C THR A 173 3.86 -0.88 13.16
N PRO A 174 3.84 -1.56 14.31
CA PRO A 174 4.36 -2.91 14.43
C PRO A 174 3.70 -3.89 13.46
N TYR A 175 4.44 -4.90 13.06
CA TYR A 175 3.98 -5.98 12.20
C TYR A 175 2.65 -6.57 12.70
N TRP A 176 1.65 -6.74 11.79
CA TRP A 176 0.28 -7.19 12.10
C TRP A 176 -0.60 -6.18 12.84
N TRP A 177 -0.16 -4.93 12.88
CA TRP A 177 -0.91 -3.80 13.39
C TRP A 177 -0.78 -2.62 12.41
N TRP A 178 -1.06 -2.89 11.13
CA TRP A 178 -0.84 -1.98 10.03
C TRP A 178 -1.75 -0.77 10.10
N ALA A 179 -1.15 0.40 9.99
CA ALA A 179 -1.87 1.68 10.13
C ALA A 179 -2.64 2.06 8.87
N ASP A 180 -3.85 2.52 9.08
CA ASP A 180 -4.71 3.21 8.13
C ASP A 180 -5.42 4.38 8.83
N LEU A 181 -6.02 5.30 8.07
CA LEU A 181 -7.00 6.23 8.65
C LEU A 181 -8.24 5.46 9.09
N ALA A 182 -8.79 5.79 10.27
CA ALA A 182 -9.99 5.11 10.77
C ALA A 182 -11.22 5.32 9.87
N ASN A 183 -11.23 6.39 9.09
CA ASN A 183 -12.30 6.75 8.17
C ASN A 183 -11.86 6.72 6.69
N SER A 184 -10.84 5.94 6.34
CA SER A 184 -10.34 5.85 4.95
C SER A 184 -11.42 5.45 3.95
N CYS A 185 -12.39 4.63 4.35
CA CYS A 185 -13.51 4.22 3.52
C CYS A 185 -14.47 5.36 3.12
N ASP A 186 -14.40 6.52 3.79
CA ASP A 186 -15.16 7.71 3.36
C ASP A 186 -14.58 8.34 2.10
N TYR A 187 -13.30 8.09 1.83
CA TYR A 187 -12.51 8.71 0.76
C TYR A 187 -12.13 7.76 -0.37
N ILE A 188 -11.96 6.49 -0.04
CA ILE A 188 -11.45 5.46 -0.98
C ILE A 188 -12.42 4.30 -1.01
N GLU A 189 -12.56 3.70 -2.18
CA GLU A 189 -13.21 2.39 -2.33
C GLU A 189 -12.49 1.53 -3.36
N GLU A 190 -12.68 0.24 -3.26
CA GLU A 190 -12.23 -0.76 -4.21
C GLU A 190 -13.19 -0.82 -5.40
N GLN A 191 -12.66 -0.79 -6.62
CA GLN A 191 -13.45 -1.12 -7.80
C GLN A 191 -13.57 -2.64 -7.92
N ALA A 192 -14.76 -3.12 -8.29
CA ALA A 192 -14.98 -4.55 -8.46
C ALA A 192 -14.04 -5.12 -9.53
N CYS A 193 -13.07 -5.89 -9.07
CA CYS A 193 -12.14 -6.64 -9.91
C CYS A 193 -12.33 -8.14 -9.60
N SER A 194 -12.60 -8.95 -10.61
CA SER A 194 -12.60 -10.42 -10.45
C SER A 194 -11.18 -10.94 -10.62
N GLU A 195 -10.87 -12.10 -10.01
CA GLU A 195 -9.59 -12.78 -10.28
C GLU A 195 -9.38 -13.06 -11.77
N GLU A 196 -10.49 -13.21 -12.53
CA GLU A 196 -10.45 -13.43 -13.98
C GLU A 196 -10.00 -12.20 -14.76
N SER A 197 -10.18 -10.99 -14.23
CA SER A 197 -9.70 -9.74 -14.82
C SER A 197 -8.30 -9.33 -14.35
N SER A 198 -7.69 -10.11 -13.45
CA SER A 198 -6.33 -9.85 -12.97
C SER A 198 -5.31 -10.19 -14.04
N THR A 199 -4.46 -9.23 -14.41
CA THR A 199 -3.38 -9.45 -15.41
C THR A 199 -2.29 -10.41 -14.92
N ILE A 200 -2.16 -10.61 -13.61
CA ILE A 200 -1.18 -11.50 -13.01
C ILE A 200 -1.76 -12.88 -12.64
N LYS A 201 -3.08 -12.99 -12.48
CA LYS A 201 -3.78 -14.21 -12.06
C LYS A 201 -4.71 -14.75 -13.15
N THR A 202 -4.40 -14.53 -14.41
CA THR A 202 -5.19 -15.15 -15.50
C THR A 202 -5.13 -16.67 -15.39
N LYS A 203 -6.12 -17.38 -16.00
CA LYS A 203 -6.13 -18.85 -15.98
C LYS A 203 -4.83 -19.47 -16.49
N GLU A 204 -4.25 -18.86 -17.51
CA GLU A 204 -3.01 -19.31 -18.16
C GLU A 204 -1.79 -19.10 -17.25
N LYS A 205 -1.80 -18.08 -16.41
CA LYS A 205 -0.69 -17.68 -15.52
C LYS A 205 -0.85 -18.14 -14.07
N MET A 206 -1.97 -18.76 -13.73
CA MET A 206 -2.31 -19.11 -12.35
C MET A 206 -1.27 -20.05 -11.71
N GLU A 207 -0.75 -21.03 -12.45
CA GLU A 207 0.24 -21.97 -11.92
C GLU A 207 1.59 -21.28 -11.71
N GLU A 208 1.99 -20.43 -12.66
CA GLU A 208 3.19 -19.59 -12.52
C GLU A 208 3.06 -18.63 -11.34
N TRP A 209 1.90 -17.97 -11.20
CA TRP A 209 1.62 -17.09 -10.08
C TRP A 209 1.72 -17.83 -8.73
N ARG A 210 1.11 -19.01 -8.61
CA ARG A 210 1.22 -19.84 -7.39
C ARG A 210 2.67 -20.20 -7.08
N THR A 211 3.42 -20.62 -8.09
CA THR A 211 4.84 -20.94 -7.94
C THR A 211 5.64 -19.74 -7.45
N ASN A 212 5.41 -18.56 -8.01
CA ASN A 212 6.06 -17.33 -7.58
C ASN A 212 5.64 -16.92 -6.16
N MET A 213 4.38 -17.12 -5.80
CA MET A 213 3.89 -16.88 -4.45
C MET A 213 4.61 -17.75 -3.41
N TYR A 214 4.77 -19.07 -3.66
CA TYR A 214 5.51 -19.95 -2.75
C TYR A 214 6.99 -19.56 -2.64
N LYS A 215 7.64 -19.24 -3.77
CA LYS A 215 9.04 -18.75 -3.75
C LYS A 215 9.16 -17.46 -2.95
N SER A 216 8.24 -16.52 -3.12
CA SER A 216 8.21 -15.27 -2.36
C SER A 216 7.95 -15.51 -0.87
N TYR A 217 7.12 -16.49 -0.52
CA TYR A 217 6.90 -16.88 0.88
C TYR A 217 8.18 -17.40 1.52
N ASP A 218 8.85 -18.35 0.88
CA ASP A 218 10.11 -18.92 1.37
C ASP A 218 11.21 -17.87 1.48
N TYR A 219 11.28 -16.98 0.49
CA TYR A 219 12.23 -15.87 0.49
C TYR A 219 11.95 -14.89 1.63
N PHE A 220 10.69 -14.53 1.87
CA PHE A 220 10.28 -13.67 2.99
C PHE A 220 10.72 -14.30 4.32
N LYS A 221 10.41 -15.58 4.53
CA LYS A 221 10.80 -16.32 5.72
C LYS A 221 12.32 -16.38 5.90
N SER A 222 13.05 -16.62 4.83
CA SER A 222 14.53 -16.62 4.84
C SER A 222 15.12 -15.26 5.20
N LYS A 223 14.52 -14.18 4.64
CA LYS A 223 14.99 -12.80 4.82
C LYS A 223 14.72 -12.27 6.22
N PHE A 224 13.56 -12.54 6.79
CA PHE A 224 13.06 -11.91 8.01
C PHE A 224 12.94 -12.85 9.21
N GLY A 225 13.06 -14.16 9.03
CA GLY A 225 12.85 -15.15 10.09
C GLY A 225 11.38 -15.33 10.53
N VAL A 226 10.43 -14.64 9.86
CA VAL A 226 9.00 -14.68 10.14
C VAL A 226 8.25 -14.96 8.83
N THR A 227 6.98 -15.38 8.91
CA THR A 227 6.16 -15.58 7.71
C THR A 227 5.42 -14.32 7.32
N PRO A 228 5.06 -14.12 6.03
CA PRO A 228 4.29 -12.96 5.61
C PRO A 228 2.86 -12.94 6.19
N PHE A 229 2.41 -14.03 6.78
CA PHE A 229 1.13 -14.14 7.49
C PHE A 229 1.25 -13.96 9.01
N GLY A 230 2.46 -13.76 9.56
CA GLY A 230 2.76 -13.21 10.86
C GLY A 230 2.50 -14.08 12.08
N TYR A 231 2.21 -15.37 11.93
CA TYR A 231 1.90 -16.19 13.08
C TYR A 231 3.13 -16.86 13.73
N ASP A 232 4.22 -17.03 13.00
CA ASP A 232 5.41 -17.72 13.48
C ASP A 232 6.59 -16.74 13.63
N GLY A 233 7.13 -16.63 14.85
CA GLY A 233 8.37 -15.92 15.13
C GLY A 233 8.23 -14.40 15.36
N VAL A 234 7.00 -13.85 15.33
CA VAL A 234 6.79 -12.46 15.69
C VAL A 234 6.78 -12.31 17.21
N PRO A 235 7.56 -11.37 17.79
CA PRO A 235 7.50 -11.08 19.22
C PRO A 235 6.07 -10.76 19.65
N ASP A 236 5.72 -11.07 20.90
CA ASP A 236 4.41 -10.78 21.48
C ASP A 236 4.00 -9.32 21.22
N GLN A 237 3.03 -9.16 20.33
CA GLN A 237 2.49 -7.86 19.91
C GLN A 237 1.08 -7.71 20.47
N THR A 238 0.96 -7.74 21.78
CA THR A 238 -0.29 -7.43 22.45
C THR A 238 -0.70 -5.98 22.17
N GLU A 239 -1.97 -5.69 22.29
CA GLU A 239 -2.53 -4.34 22.19
C GLU A 239 -1.78 -3.35 23.08
N ASP A 240 -1.48 -3.74 24.32
CA ASP A 240 -0.72 -2.93 25.28
C ASP A 240 0.69 -2.59 24.78
N ASN A 241 1.38 -3.54 24.15
CA ASN A 241 2.71 -3.31 23.59
C ASN A 241 2.65 -2.37 22.39
N VAL A 242 1.65 -2.52 21.54
CA VAL A 242 1.41 -1.63 20.40
C VAL A 242 1.10 -0.22 20.87
N LEU A 243 0.21 -0.05 21.85
CA LEU A 243 -0.11 1.26 22.43
C LEU A 243 1.11 1.93 23.09
N LYS A 244 1.99 1.15 23.74
CA LYS A 244 3.27 1.67 24.26
C LYS A 244 4.18 2.11 23.11
N PHE A 245 4.30 1.29 22.06
CA PHE A 245 5.11 1.63 20.88
C PHE A 245 4.62 2.92 20.21
N LEU A 246 3.31 3.07 20.00
CA LEU A 246 2.75 4.29 19.39
C LEU A 246 3.10 5.57 20.17
N LYS A 247 3.27 5.49 21.48
CA LYS A 247 3.72 6.63 22.31
C LYS A 247 5.21 6.97 22.11
N THR A 248 5.99 6.09 21.51
CA THR A 248 7.42 6.33 21.20
C THR A 248 7.64 6.97 19.84
N ILE A 249 6.69 6.79 18.92
CA ILE A 249 6.72 7.48 17.62
C ILE A 249 6.44 8.97 17.88
N LYS A 250 7.34 9.82 17.40
CA LYS A 250 7.20 11.27 17.51
C LYS A 250 6.87 11.87 16.15
N PRO A 251 5.98 12.87 16.11
CA PRO A 251 5.74 13.69 14.92
C PRO A 251 7.01 14.36 14.39
#